data_73fc07be763125a9893934d5d6103c60
#
_entry.id   73fc07be763125a9893934d5d6103c60
#
_cell.length_a   1.000
_cell.length_b   1.000
_cell.length_c   1.000
_cell.angle_alpha   90.00
_cell.angle_beta   90.00
_cell.angle_gamma   90.00
#
_symmetry.space_group_name_H-M   'P 1'
#
loop_
_entity.id
_entity.type
_entity.pdbx_description
1 polymer ?
#
loop_
_entity_poly.entity_id
_entity_poly.type
_entity_poly.pdbx_seq_one_letter_code
_entity_poly.pdbx_strand_id
1 'polypeptide(L)'
;MKLIKKLTLLSAAAGLCLASSAAISETEGYLSIWSSSVKVSGKGDNKTLALEIKTAAPIPLDAKSGSFGYAALTDNGNNLLVLVTHMPIDDSSHENQENGFHTHVLDLKEPTAACDGANFEVDLENSGKNTAFDADYQWQINGSKISVDNVPVKDLGDAGVDTIVSFTLKPVLDAQQKPTNLCVTVADKG
;
A
#
# COMPACT_ATOMS: atom_id res chain seq x y z
N MET A 1 46.77 45.28 56.66
CA MET A 1 47.02 44.86 55.29
C MET A 1 46.21 43.56 55.05
N LYS A 2 45.03 43.64 54.44
CA LYS A 2 44.19 42.46 54.14
C LYS A 2 44.23 42.20 52.68
N LEU A 3 44.69 41.01 52.26
CA LEU A 3 44.74 40.52 50.88
C LEU A 3 43.39 39.98 50.55
N ILE A 4 42.76 40.54 49.52
CA ILE A 4 41.51 40.04 48.97
C ILE A 4 41.87 39.12 47.78
N LYS A 5 41.58 37.81 47.95
CA LYS A 5 41.67 36.81 46.85
C LYS A 5 40.41 36.91 45.98
N LYS A 6 40.61 37.25 44.71
CA LYS A 6 39.54 37.19 43.70
C LYS A 6 39.34 35.73 43.27
N LEU A 7 38.13 35.23 43.47
CA LEU A 7 37.70 33.92 42.98
C LEU A 7 37.05 34.11 41.61
N THR A 8 37.69 33.53 40.57
CA THR A 8 37.17 33.55 39.25
C THR A 8 36.29 32.33 39.05
N LEU A 9 34.97 32.54 38.88
CA LEU A 9 34.03 31.49 38.47
C LEU A 9 34.18 31.22 36.98
N LEU A 10 34.59 30.01 36.60
CA LEU A 10 34.51 29.51 35.22
C LEU A 10 33.12 28.89 35.04
N SER A 11 32.29 29.53 34.25
CA SER A 11 31.02 28.97 33.80
C SER A 11 31.24 28.02 32.60
N ALA A 12 31.13 26.73 32.83
CA ALA A 12 31.09 25.76 31.76
C ALA A 12 29.68 25.68 31.21
N ALA A 13 29.47 26.20 29.99
CA ALA A 13 28.25 26.00 29.23
C ALA A 13 28.26 24.61 28.59
N ALA A 14 27.53 23.67 29.19
CA ALA A 14 27.28 22.36 28.55
C ALA A 14 26.24 22.54 27.45
N GLY A 15 26.70 22.57 26.20
CA GLY A 15 25.82 22.53 25.01
C GLY A 15 25.16 21.16 24.91
N LEU A 16 23.86 21.10 25.17
CA LEU A 16 23.04 19.92 24.86
C LEU A 16 22.83 19.87 23.36
N CYS A 17 23.61 19.03 22.64
CA CYS A 17 23.30 18.65 21.27
C CYS A 17 22.08 17.73 21.30
N LEU A 18 20.89 18.28 21.04
CA LEU A 18 19.73 17.49 20.70
C LEU A 18 19.95 16.89 19.31
N ALA A 19 20.47 15.67 19.26
CA ALA A 19 20.44 14.86 18.06
C ALA A 19 18.98 14.51 17.80
N SER A 20 18.34 15.24 16.88
CA SER A 20 17.08 14.81 16.30
C SER A 20 17.36 13.53 15.50
N SER A 21 17.18 12.37 16.11
CA SER A 21 17.08 11.11 15.39
C SER A 21 15.79 11.21 14.56
N ALA A 22 15.92 11.47 13.24
CA ALA A 22 14.86 11.17 12.31
C ALA A 22 14.57 9.67 12.47
N ALA A 23 13.42 9.35 13.05
CA ALA A 23 12.94 7.99 13.07
C ALA A 23 12.73 7.59 11.60
N ILE A 24 13.63 6.77 11.08
CA ILE A 24 13.38 6.05 9.83
C ILE A 24 12.24 5.12 10.18
N SER A 25 11.06 5.38 9.62
CA SER A 25 9.95 4.43 9.70
C SER A 25 10.41 3.15 9.01
N GLU A 26 10.76 2.15 9.79
CA GLU A 26 11.02 0.82 9.26
C GLU A 26 9.70 0.32 8.65
N THR A 27 9.72 0.00 7.36
CA THR A 27 8.58 -0.64 6.71
C THR A 27 8.29 -1.95 7.42
N GLU A 28 7.03 -2.16 7.81
CA GLU A 28 6.62 -3.42 8.43
C GLU A 28 7.01 -4.59 7.53
N GLY A 29 7.59 -5.64 8.09
CA GLY A 29 8.18 -6.74 7.31
C GLY A 29 7.21 -7.42 6.35
N TYR A 30 5.90 -7.42 6.66
CA TYR A 30 4.87 -7.93 5.75
C TYR A 30 4.61 -6.99 4.56
N LEU A 31 4.97 -5.71 4.64
CA LEU A 31 4.94 -4.77 3.53
C LEU A 31 6.27 -4.70 2.77
N SER A 32 7.34 -5.30 3.27
CA SER A 32 8.63 -5.36 2.58
C SER A 32 8.64 -6.52 1.58
N ILE A 33 8.76 -6.23 0.29
CA ILE A 33 8.74 -7.21 -0.80
C ILE A 33 10.15 -7.79 -0.98
N TRP A 34 10.31 -9.07 -0.69
CA TRP A 34 11.58 -9.78 -0.92
C TRP A 34 11.75 -10.24 -2.36
N SER A 35 10.68 -10.69 -2.98
CA SER A 35 10.67 -11.04 -4.39
C SER A 35 9.26 -10.99 -4.98
N SER A 36 9.17 -10.70 -6.26
CA SER A 36 7.93 -10.72 -7.00
C SER A 36 8.11 -11.32 -8.38
N SER A 37 7.03 -11.83 -8.97
CA SER A 37 7.01 -12.27 -10.35
C SER A 37 5.63 -12.12 -10.96
N VAL A 38 5.61 -11.81 -12.25
CA VAL A 38 4.41 -11.75 -13.08
C VAL A 38 4.56 -12.73 -14.22
N LYS A 39 3.54 -13.54 -14.46
CA LYS A 39 3.50 -14.48 -15.56
C LYS A 39 2.26 -14.24 -16.40
N VAL A 40 2.45 -13.95 -17.68
CA VAL A 40 1.37 -13.87 -18.66
C VAL A 40 1.27 -15.19 -19.43
N SER A 41 0.06 -15.70 -19.56
CA SER A 41 -0.25 -16.96 -20.26
C SER A 41 -1.39 -16.73 -21.25
N GLY A 42 -1.59 -17.67 -22.19
CA GLY A 42 -2.64 -17.55 -23.20
C GLY A 42 -2.23 -16.73 -24.41
N LYS A 43 -3.19 -16.50 -25.34
CA LYS A 43 -3.01 -15.75 -26.59
C LYS A 43 -4.27 -14.94 -26.91
N GLY A 44 -4.09 -13.79 -27.57
CA GLY A 44 -5.19 -12.91 -27.94
C GLY A 44 -6.02 -12.51 -26.71
N ASP A 45 -7.34 -12.53 -26.83
CA ASP A 45 -8.29 -12.14 -25.77
C ASP A 45 -8.34 -13.12 -24.58
N ASN A 46 -7.69 -14.30 -24.71
CA ASN A 46 -7.60 -15.29 -23.64
C ASN A 46 -6.29 -15.19 -22.84
N LYS A 47 -5.61 -14.06 -22.90
CA LYS A 47 -4.45 -13.80 -22.03
C LYS A 47 -4.88 -13.66 -20.59
N THR A 48 -4.17 -14.33 -19.72
CA THR A 48 -4.30 -14.19 -18.27
C THR A 48 -2.97 -13.86 -17.63
N LEU A 49 -3.03 -13.15 -16.52
CA LEU A 49 -1.90 -12.81 -15.67
C LEU A 49 -1.99 -13.62 -14.37
N ALA A 50 -0.83 -14.07 -13.89
CA ALA A 50 -0.65 -14.56 -12.54
C ALA A 50 0.45 -13.73 -11.86
N LEU A 51 0.19 -13.34 -10.61
CA LEU A 51 1.08 -12.57 -9.76
C LEU A 51 1.51 -13.44 -8.57
N GLU A 52 2.82 -13.46 -8.28
CA GLU A 52 3.36 -14.05 -7.06
C GLU A 52 4.24 -13.02 -6.35
N ILE A 53 4.04 -12.86 -5.03
CA ILE A 53 4.81 -11.97 -4.17
C ILE A 53 5.27 -12.75 -2.94
N LYS A 54 6.51 -12.49 -2.50
CA LYS A 54 7.02 -12.91 -1.19
C LYS A 54 7.42 -11.69 -0.40
N THR A 55 6.98 -11.65 0.84
CA THR A 55 7.29 -10.60 1.81
C THR A 55 8.36 -11.05 2.80
N ALA A 56 9.04 -10.11 3.47
CA ALA A 56 10.07 -10.39 4.44
C ALA A 56 9.55 -11.01 5.75
N ALA A 57 8.26 -10.83 6.07
CA ALA A 57 7.60 -11.43 7.21
C ALA A 57 6.21 -11.99 6.82
N PRO A 58 5.63 -12.89 7.64
CA PRO A 58 4.27 -13.37 7.42
C PRO A 58 3.24 -12.24 7.35
N ILE A 59 2.26 -12.38 6.47
CA ILE A 59 1.19 -11.42 6.26
C ILE A 59 0.15 -11.58 7.37
N PRO A 60 -0.23 -10.51 8.07
CA PRO A 60 -1.28 -10.57 9.08
C PRO A 60 -2.63 -10.91 8.44
N LEU A 61 -3.34 -11.88 9.01
CA LEU A 61 -4.68 -12.31 8.59
C LEU A 61 -5.74 -12.04 9.68
N ASP A 62 -5.44 -11.12 10.58
CA ASP A 62 -6.26 -10.83 11.76
C ASP A 62 -7.19 -9.63 11.59
N ALA A 63 -7.21 -9.01 10.42
CA ALA A 63 -7.97 -7.80 10.08
C ALA A 63 -7.72 -6.60 11.03
N LYS A 64 -6.60 -6.60 11.78
CA LYS A 64 -6.26 -5.58 12.80
C LYS A 64 -5.06 -4.72 12.43
N SER A 65 -4.28 -5.17 11.46
CA SER A 65 -3.04 -4.48 11.04
C SER A 65 -3.29 -3.28 10.12
N GLY A 66 -4.53 -2.79 10.08
CA GLY A 66 -4.93 -1.65 9.26
C GLY A 66 -5.28 -2.03 7.82
N SER A 67 -5.49 -1.00 7.00
CA SER A 67 -5.82 -1.17 5.59
C SER A 67 -4.53 -1.20 4.77
N PHE A 68 -4.24 -2.30 4.11
CA PHE A 68 -3.04 -2.50 3.31
C PHE A 68 -3.26 -3.55 2.22
N GLY A 69 -2.36 -3.58 1.27
CA GLY A 69 -2.43 -4.56 0.19
C GLY A 69 -1.17 -4.65 -0.65
N TYR A 70 -1.29 -5.45 -1.69
CA TYR A 70 -0.24 -5.73 -2.66
C TYR A 70 -0.82 -5.57 -4.06
N ALA A 71 -0.04 -5.01 -4.96
CA ALA A 71 -0.59 -4.60 -6.24
C ALA A 71 0.39 -4.76 -7.40
N ALA A 72 -0.20 -4.93 -8.59
CA ALA A 72 0.48 -4.76 -9.86
C ALA A 72 0.02 -3.44 -10.49
N LEU A 73 0.94 -2.47 -10.59
CA LEU A 73 0.74 -1.25 -11.37
C LEU A 73 0.92 -1.57 -12.85
N THR A 74 0.03 -1.06 -13.69
CA THR A 74 0.12 -1.23 -15.14
C THR A 74 1.07 -0.23 -15.79
N ASP A 75 1.56 -0.53 -17.00
CA ASP A 75 2.53 0.28 -17.74
C ASP A 75 2.09 1.74 -17.97
N ASN A 76 0.79 1.99 -18.03
CA ASN A 76 0.26 3.34 -18.16
C ASN A 76 0.06 4.06 -16.82
N GLY A 77 0.33 3.38 -15.69
CA GLY A 77 0.21 3.92 -14.35
C GLY A 77 -1.21 4.25 -13.89
N ASN A 78 -2.22 3.92 -14.70
CA ASN A 78 -3.61 4.30 -14.41
C ASN A 78 -4.39 3.20 -13.71
N ASN A 79 -4.02 1.92 -13.90
CA ASN A 79 -4.73 0.79 -13.34
C ASN A 79 -3.87 0.04 -12.34
N LEU A 80 -4.50 -0.42 -11.29
CA LEU A 80 -3.89 -1.17 -10.21
C LEU A 80 -4.71 -2.43 -9.96
N LEU A 81 -4.13 -3.60 -10.28
CA LEU A 81 -4.65 -4.86 -9.76
C LEU A 81 -4.20 -5.00 -8.32
N VAL A 82 -5.14 -5.09 -7.40
CA VAL A 82 -4.81 -5.20 -5.98
C VAL A 82 -5.38 -6.48 -5.34
N LEU A 83 -4.66 -6.99 -4.34
CA LEU A 83 -5.17 -7.85 -3.27
C LEU A 83 -5.06 -7.04 -1.97
N VAL A 84 -6.17 -6.70 -1.35
CA VAL A 84 -6.24 -5.71 -0.28
C VAL A 84 -7.15 -6.17 0.86
N THR A 85 -6.85 -5.70 2.08
CA THR A 85 -7.77 -5.72 3.23
C THR A 85 -7.93 -4.30 3.76
N HIS A 86 -9.15 -3.91 4.11
CA HIS A 86 -9.44 -2.58 4.64
C HIS A 86 -10.60 -2.60 5.65
N MET A 87 -10.73 -3.70 6.38
CA MET A 87 -11.72 -3.80 7.46
C MET A 87 -11.67 -2.59 8.41
N PRO A 88 -12.80 -2.06 8.87
CA PRO A 88 -14.16 -2.60 8.74
C PRO A 88 -14.98 -2.03 7.57
N ILE A 89 -14.35 -1.42 6.57
CA ILE A 89 -15.06 -0.89 5.41
C ILE A 89 -15.33 -2.07 4.47
N ASP A 90 -16.60 -2.46 4.33
CA ASP A 90 -17.06 -3.48 3.39
C ASP A 90 -17.54 -2.78 2.11
N ASP A 91 -16.85 -3.04 0.98
CA ASP A 91 -17.18 -2.51 -0.33
C ASP A 91 -17.19 -3.60 -1.43
N SER A 92 -16.94 -4.86 -1.06
CA SER A 92 -16.87 -5.98 -1.98
C SER A 92 -17.80 -7.14 -1.57
N SER A 93 -18.55 -7.66 -2.53
CA SER A 93 -19.32 -8.90 -2.37
C SER A 93 -18.46 -10.16 -2.27
N HIS A 94 -17.17 -10.05 -2.61
CA HIS A 94 -16.19 -11.14 -2.64
C HIS A 94 -15.19 -11.09 -1.48
N GLU A 95 -15.44 -10.25 -0.50
CA GLU A 95 -14.57 -10.10 0.66
C GLU A 95 -14.49 -11.38 1.49
N ASN A 96 -13.27 -11.77 1.86
CA ASN A 96 -13.09 -12.91 2.76
C ASN A 96 -13.60 -12.57 4.18
N GLN A 97 -14.56 -13.33 4.66
CA GLN A 97 -15.25 -13.07 5.93
C GLN A 97 -14.33 -13.13 7.18
N GLU A 98 -13.18 -13.80 7.09
CA GLU A 98 -12.28 -13.99 8.23
C GLU A 98 -11.24 -12.88 8.34
N ASN A 99 -10.70 -12.44 7.20
CA ASN A 99 -9.55 -11.53 7.18
C ASN A 99 -9.75 -10.28 6.30
N GLY A 100 -10.87 -10.17 5.60
CA GLY A 100 -11.23 -9.03 4.77
C GLY A 100 -10.44 -8.90 3.47
N PHE A 101 -9.60 -9.87 3.09
CA PHE A 101 -8.89 -9.80 1.82
C PHE A 101 -9.81 -10.07 0.63
N HIS A 102 -9.63 -9.28 -0.41
CA HIS A 102 -10.34 -9.38 -1.68
C HIS A 102 -9.55 -8.69 -2.79
N THR A 103 -9.99 -8.85 -4.03
CA THR A 103 -9.31 -8.29 -5.19
C THR A 103 -10.13 -7.17 -5.85
N HIS A 104 -9.42 -6.15 -6.33
CA HIS A 104 -9.98 -5.07 -7.14
C HIS A 104 -9.11 -4.76 -8.35
N VAL A 105 -9.71 -4.17 -9.36
CA VAL A 105 -9.00 -3.36 -10.35
C VAL A 105 -9.40 -1.91 -10.17
N LEU A 106 -8.45 -1.08 -9.76
CA LEU A 106 -8.69 0.32 -9.41
C LEU A 106 -8.02 1.24 -10.45
N ASP A 107 -8.70 2.31 -10.82
CA ASP A 107 -8.09 3.43 -11.53
C ASP A 107 -7.43 4.38 -10.51
N LEU A 108 -6.26 4.89 -10.86
CA LEU A 108 -5.49 5.81 -10.03
C LEU A 108 -5.41 7.18 -10.65
N LYS A 109 -5.30 8.19 -9.80
CA LYS A 109 -5.06 9.60 -10.17
C LYS A 109 -4.02 10.22 -9.24
N GLU A 110 -3.55 11.41 -9.61
CA GLU A 110 -2.71 12.24 -8.75
C GLU A 110 -3.46 12.58 -7.45
N PRO A 111 -2.75 12.57 -6.29
CA PRO A 111 -3.36 12.88 -5.01
C PRO A 111 -3.93 14.30 -4.99
N THR A 112 -5.17 14.42 -4.52
CA THR A 112 -5.76 15.74 -4.20
C THR A 112 -5.26 16.23 -2.84
N ALA A 113 -5.65 17.46 -2.43
CA ALA A 113 -5.34 17.97 -1.10
C ALA A 113 -5.86 17.09 0.05
N ALA A 114 -6.90 16.27 -0.20
CA ALA A 114 -7.41 15.33 0.78
C ALA A 114 -6.43 14.15 1.03
N CYS A 115 -5.59 13.85 0.04
CA CYS A 115 -4.58 12.78 0.06
C CYS A 115 -3.14 13.34 0.04
N ASP A 116 -2.92 14.52 0.60
CA ASP A 116 -1.60 15.14 0.65
C ASP A 116 -0.56 14.20 1.30
N GLY A 117 0.58 14.04 0.62
CA GLY A 117 1.66 13.13 1.02
C GLY A 117 1.49 11.67 0.60
N ALA A 118 0.36 11.26 0.01
CA ALA A 118 0.21 9.93 -0.60
C ALA A 118 0.90 9.87 -1.97
N ASN A 119 1.14 8.64 -2.47
CA ASN A 119 1.70 8.45 -3.81
C ASN A 119 0.60 8.55 -4.89
N PHE A 120 -0.59 8.06 -4.56
CA PHE A 120 -1.74 8.04 -5.47
C PHE A 120 -3.04 8.26 -4.69
N GLU A 121 -4.09 8.57 -5.41
CA GLU A 121 -5.46 8.54 -4.94
C GLU A 121 -6.27 7.62 -5.85
N VAL A 122 -7.14 6.78 -5.28
CA VAL A 122 -8.05 5.97 -6.09
C VAL A 122 -9.05 6.89 -6.77
N ASP A 123 -9.20 6.76 -8.08
CA ASP A 123 -10.23 7.46 -8.84
C ASP A 123 -11.56 6.73 -8.70
N LEU A 124 -12.27 7.00 -7.61
CA LEU A 124 -13.57 6.38 -7.31
C LEU A 124 -14.63 6.69 -8.39
N GLU A 125 -14.47 7.77 -9.15
CA GLU A 125 -15.41 8.12 -10.22
C GLU A 125 -15.23 7.24 -11.44
N ASN A 126 -14.00 6.86 -11.78
CA ASN A 126 -13.67 6.10 -12.99
C ASN A 126 -13.44 4.61 -12.71
N SER A 127 -13.03 4.24 -11.50
CA SER A 127 -12.88 2.83 -11.12
C SER A 127 -14.18 2.07 -11.36
N GLY A 128 -14.08 0.95 -12.09
CA GLY A 128 -15.23 0.11 -12.43
C GLY A 128 -16.03 0.52 -13.68
N LYS A 129 -15.73 1.65 -14.32
CA LYS A 129 -16.44 2.00 -15.58
C LYS A 129 -16.01 1.14 -16.76
N ASN A 130 -14.74 0.78 -16.82
CA ASN A 130 -14.14 0.05 -17.94
C ASN A 130 -13.50 -1.28 -17.52
N THR A 131 -13.46 -1.59 -16.24
CA THR A 131 -12.78 -2.73 -15.66
C THR A 131 -13.63 -3.40 -14.59
N ALA A 132 -13.23 -4.59 -14.16
CA ALA A 132 -13.89 -5.33 -13.10
C ALA A 132 -13.49 -4.75 -11.71
N PHE A 133 -14.16 -3.68 -11.26
CA PHE A 133 -13.88 -3.07 -9.97
C PHE A 133 -13.97 -4.08 -8.82
N ASP A 134 -15.09 -4.77 -8.70
CA ASP A 134 -15.35 -5.83 -7.72
C ASP A 134 -15.07 -7.20 -8.35
N ALA A 135 -13.79 -7.52 -8.50
CA ALA A 135 -13.35 -8.72 -9.20
C ALA A 135 -13.13 -9.88 -8.23
N ASP A 136 -13.70 -11.05 -8.58
CA ASP A 136 -13.49 -12.31 -7.85
C ASP A 136 -12.37 -13.11 -8.52
N TYR A 137 -11.14 -12.63 -8.44
CA TYR A 137 -9.98 -13.38 -8.91
C TYR A 137 -9.55 -14.42 -7.88
N GLN A 138 -8.97 -15.53 -8.37
CA GLN A 138 -8.40 -16.54 -7.50
C GLN A 138 -7.16 -15.97 -6.80
N TRP A 139 -7.16 -16.01 -5.48
CA TRP A 139 -6.01 -15.59 -4.70
C TRP A 139 -5.74 -16.51 -3.52
N GLN A 140 -4.51 -16.48 -3.03
CA GLN A 140 -4.09 -17.20 -1.84
C GLN A 140 -3.01 -16.44 -1.09
N ILE A 141 -3.11 -16.45 0.24
CA ILE A 141 -2.05 -16.03 1.16
C ILE A 141 -1.63 -17.25 1.99
N ASN A 142 -0.31 -17.53 2.02
CA ASN A 142 0.27 -18.61 2.82
C ASN A 142 1.57 -18.13 3.47
N GLY A 143 1.49 -17.76 4.75
CA GLY A 143 2.59 -17.15 5.48
C GLY A 143 3.02 -15.83 4.84
N SER A 144 4.22 -15.78 4.28
CA SER A 144 4.77 -14.62 3.59
C SER A 144 4.61 -14.66 2.06
N LYS A 145 3.82 -15.60 1.54
CA LYS A 145 3.61 -15.76 0.10
C LYS A 145 2.19 -15.36 -0.28
N ILE A 146 2.08 -14.60 -1.37
CA ILE A 146 0.83 -14.17 -1.99
C ILE A 146 0.82 -14.68 -3.42
N SER A 147 -0.33 -15.18 -3.90
CA SER A 147 -0.60 -15.34 -5.32
C SER A 147 -1.96 -14.78 -5.68
N VAL A 148 -2.06 -14.22 -6.88
CA VAL A 148 -3.32 -13.88 -7.57
C VAL A 148 -3.23 -14.50 -8.95
N ASP A 149 -4.22 -15.30 -9.32
CA ASP A 149 -4.16 -16.13 -10.51
C ASP A 149 -5.33 -15.86 -11.46
N ASN A 150 -5.13 -16.21 -12.73
CA ASN A 150 -6.16 -16.18 -13.78
C ASN A 150 -6.82 -14.80 -14.02
N VAL A 151 -6.09 -13.70 -13.76
CA VAL A 151 -6.59 -12.35 -14.06
C VAL A 151 -6.61 -12.13 -15.56
N PRO A 152 -7.77 -11.87 -16.21
CA PRO A 152 -7.81 -11.54 -17.62
C PRO A 152 -7.05 -10.24 -17.90
N VAL A 153 -6.08 -10.25 -18.80
CA VAL A 153 -5.26 -9.05 -19.11
C VAL A 153 -6.15 -7.90 -19.62
N LYS A 154 -7.23 -8.22 -20.32
CA LYS A 154 -8.22 -7.23 -20.78
C LYS A 154 -8.86 -6.42 -19.64
N ASP A 155 -8.99 -7.01 -18.43
CA ASP A 155 -9.54 -6.33 -17.27
C ASP A 155 -8.57 -5.25 -16.75
N LEU A 156 -7.29 -5.31 -17.18
CA LEU A 156 -6.25 -4.31 -16.90
C LEU A 156 -6.06 -3.32 -18.08
N GLY A 157 -7.00 -3.29 -19.04
CA GLY A 157 -6.91 -2.43 -20.22
C GLY A 157 -5.86 -2.87 -21.23
N ASP A 158 -5.55 -4.18 -21.32
CA ASP A 158 -4.49 -4.77 -22.15
C ASP A 158 -3.07 -4.20 -21.92
N ALA A 159 -2.89 -3.50 -20.81
CA ALA A 159 -1.59 -2.97 -20.39
C ALA A 159 -0.71 -4.09 -19.80
N GLY A 160 0.59 -3.93 -19.93
CA GLY A 160 1.57 -4.72 -19.18
C GLY A 160 1.62 -4.34 -17.71
N VAL A 161 2.40 -5.08 -16.92
CA VAL A 161 2.71 -4.71 -15.54
C VAL A 161 4.06 -4.00 -15.51
N ASP A 162 4.07 -2.78 -14.99
CA ASP A 162 5.28 -1.96 -14.83
C ASP A 162 6.02 -2.35 -13.54
N THR A 163 5.32 -2.39 -12.44
CA THR A 163 5.95 -2.68 -11.14
C THR A 163 4.96 -3.33 -10.17
N ILE A 164 5.52 -4.08 -9.22
CA ILE A 164 4.79 -4.63 -8.09
C ILE A 164 5.05 -3.74 -6.88
N VAL A 165 4.01 -3.47 -6.10
CA VAL A 165 4.11 -2.66 -4.89
C VAL A 165 3.36 -3.29 -3.74
N SER A 166 3.82 -3.04 -2.52
CA SER A 166 2.99 -3.08 -1.33
C SER A 166 2.58 -1.66 -0.96
N PHE A 167 1.44 -1.51 -0.33
CA PHE A 167 0.91 -0.19 0.00
C PHE A 167 0.04 -0.22 1.25
N THR A 168 -0.15 0.94 1.84
CA THR A 168 -1.19 1.19 2.83
C THR A 168 -2.30 2.04 2.21
N LEU A 169 -3.53 1.79 2.64
CA LEU A 169 -4.72 2.49 2.19
C LEU A 169 -5.29 3.32 3.34
N LYS A 170 -5.50 4.62 3.11
CA LYS A 170 -6.11 5.52 4.08
C LYS A 170 -7.38 6.12 3.51
N PRO A 171 -8.55 5.72 3.99
CA PRO A 171 -9.80 6.36 3.62
C PRO A 171 -9.92 7.74 4.28
N VAL A 172 -10.42 8.71 3.52
CA VAL A 172 -10.93 9.98 4.02
C VAL A 172 -12.44 9.85 4.09
N LEU A 173 -13.02 10.02 5.26
CA LEU A 173 -14.43 9.78 5.51
C LEU A 173 -15.20 11.09 5.63
N ASP A 174 -16.44 11.11 5.15
CA ASP A 174 -17.39 12.20 5.41
C ASP A 174 -18.00 12.11 6.82
N ALA A 175 -18.90 13.04 7.12
CA ALA A 175 -19.61 13.06 8.40
C ALA A 175 -20.50 11.83 8.63
N GLN A 176 -20.85 11.10 7.58
CA GLN A 176 -21.62 9.86 7.59
C GLN A 176 -20.75 8.60 7.61
N GLN A 177 -19.42 8.76 7.80
CA GLN A 177 -18.42 7.69 7.78
C GLN A 177 -18.32 6.96 6.42
N LYS A 178 -18.67 7.63 5.32
CA LYS A 178 -18.49 7.10 3.97
C LYS A 178 -17.16 7.57 3.39
N PRO A 179 -16.41 6.70 2.69
CA PRO A 179 -15.19 7.09 2.00
C PRO A 179 -15.48 8.13 0.91
N THR A 180 -14.82 9.28 0.98
CA THR A 180 -14.84 10.31 -0.06
C THR A 180 -13.59 10.26 -0.94
N ASN A 181 -12.47 9.84 -0.35
CA ASN A 181 -11.19 9.66 -1.02
C ASN A 181 -10.51 8.42 -0.43
N LEU A 182 -9.73 7.73 -1.25
CA LEU A 182 -8.89 6.62 -0.83
C LEU A 182 -7.44 6.94 -1.20
N CYS A 183 -6.62 7.20 -0.19
CA CYS A 183 -5.23 7.59 -0.37
C CYS A 183 -4.34 6.36 -0.33
N VAL A 184 -3.50 6.18 -1.33
CA VAL A 184 -2.59 5.04 -1.50
C VAL A 184 -1.16 5.50 -1.24
N THR A 185 -0.52 4.95 -0.22
CA THR A 185 0.89 5.20 0.08
C THR A 185 1.69 3.94 -0.18
N VAL A 186 2.58 3.99 -1.16
CA VAL A 186 3.49 2.88 -1.49
C VAL A 186 4.47 2.68 -0.34
N ALA A 187 4.53 1.46 0.18
CA ALA A 187 5.43 1.08 1.26
C ALA A 187 6.73 0.48 0.72
N ASP A 188 6.64 -0.36 -0.32
CA ASP A 188 7.80 -0.97 -0.96
C ASP A 188 7.52 -1.29 -2.44
N LYS A 189 8.60 -1.47 -3.22
CA LYS A 189 8.56 -1.84 -4.64
C LYS A 189 9.39 -3.10 -4.85
N GLY A 190 8.78 -4.09 -5.50
CA GLY A 190 9.39 -5.39 -5.80
C GLY A 190 9.86 -5.55 -7.24
#